data_5d566e7f468a19d018e9eecc0331b62e
#
_entry.id   5d566e7f468a19d018e9eecc0331b62e
#
_cell.length_a   1.000
_cell.length_b   1.000
_cell.length_c   1.000
_cell.angle_alpha   90.00
_cell.angle_beta   90.00
_cell.angle_gamma   90.00
#
_symmetry.space_group_name_H-M   'P 1'
#
loop_
_entity.id
_entity.type
_entity.pdbx_description
1 polymer ?
#
loop_
_entity_poly.entity_id
_entity_poly.type
_entity_poly.pdbx_seq_one_letter_code
_entity_poly.pdbx_strand_id
1 'polypeptide(L)'
;EITTRLVGSEMCIRDRMRVIRFPIPQGSYECIITNLPQDKFNSDEIKRLYAKRWGIETSFRELKYALGLTRFHSKKPEYIMQEIWSRMTLYNFCEIIATNVVINEKKGCKHTYQLNYTRAIRICCYFLSIKKEKAPPDVEYLIGHELLPIRPGRTDPRKVKPQSAISFLYRAA
;
A
#
# COMPACT_ATOMS: atom_id res chain seq x y z
N GLU A 1 -20.57 23.00 10.61
CA GLU A 1 -20.05 22.30 11.80
C GLU A 1 -21.16 21.44 12.40
N ILE A 2 -21.01 20.13 12.36
CA ILE A 2 -22.00 19.20 12.95
C ILE A 2 -21.41 18.72 14.27
N THR A 3 -22.08 19.06 15.37
CA THR A 3 -21.69 18.60 16.71
C THR A 3 -22.48 17.32 17.03
N THR A 4 -21.87 16.17 16.94
CA THR A 4 -22.47 14.89 17.35
C THR A 4 -22.08 14.56 18.80
N ARG A 5 -23.09 14.32 19.63
CA ARG A 5 -22.93 13.86 21.01
C ARG A 5 -23.02 12.34 21.02
N LEU A 6 -21.89 11.66 21.17
CA LEU A 6 -21.86 10.22 21.46
C LEU A 6 -22.07 10.00 22.97
N VAL A 7 -23.21 9.42 23.33
CA VAL A 7 -23.53 9.01 24.70
C VAL A 7 -23.02 7.58 24.90
N GLY A 8 -21.87 7.47 25.52
CA GLY A 8 -21.38 6.21 26.10
C GLY A 8 -21.01 6.50 27.55
N SER A 9 -21.26 5.57 28.46
CA SER A 9 -21.13 5.70 29.92
C SER A 9 -19.84 6.46 30.32
N GLU A 10 -20.04 7.59 30.99
CA GLU A 10 -19.11 8.34 31.85
C GLU A 10 -17.92 9.11 31.28
N MET A 11 -17.74 9.22 29.99
CA MET A 11 -16.85 10.25 29.44
C MET A 11 -17.53 11.00 28.32
N CYS A 12 -18.10 12.17 28.63
CA CYS A 12 -18.57 13.12 27.63
C CYS A 12 -17.38 13.69 26.84
N ILE A 13 -16.85 12.95 25.89
CA ILE A 13 -15.91 13.47 24.90
C ILE A 13 -16.74 14.35 23.98
N ARG A 14 -16.62 15.66 24.13
CA ARG A 14 -17.16 16.63 23.14
C ARG A 14 -16.24 16.64 21.93
N ASP A 15 -16.29 15.60 21.12
CA ASP A 15 -15.57 15.60 19.86
C ASP A 15 -16.30 16.54 18.87
N ARG A 16 -15.64 17.64 18.53
CA ARG A 16 -16.07 18.48 17.42
C ARG A 16 -15.65 17.79 16.13
N MET A 17 -16.61 17.29 15.37
CA MET A 17 -16.37 16.74 14.05
C MET A 17 -16.64 17.79 12.98
N ARG A 18 -15.76 17.84 11.99
CA ARG A 18 -15.86 18.71 10.83
C ARG A 18 -16.16 17.86 9.60
N VAL A 19 -17.13 18.28 8.79
CA VAL A 19 -17.43 17.65 7.49
C VAL A 19 -16.87 18.54 6.39
N ILE A 20 -16.05 17.96 5.52
CA ILE A 20 -15.44 18.62 4.38
C ILE A 20 -15.96 17.95 3.12
N ARG A 21 -16.46 18.76 2.17
CA ARG A 21 -17.06 18.29 0.93
C ARG A 21 -16.21 18.73 -0.26
N PHE A 22 -15.84 17.79 -1.14
CA PHE A 22 -15.07 18.05 -2.35
C PHE A 22 -15.86 17.62 -3.59
N PRO A 23 -15.91 18.43 -4.66
CA PRO A 23 -16.45 17.98 -5.93
C PRO A 23 -15.53 16.94 -6.57
N ILE A 24 -16.12 15.87 -7.13
CA ILE A 24 -15.43 14.86 -7.94
C ILE A 24 -15.81 15.00 -9.42
N PRO A 25 -14.92 14.60 -10.36
CA PRO A 25 -15.11 14.84 -11.81
C PRO A 25 -16.41 14.30 -12.41
N GLN A 26 -17.09 13.37 -11.74
CA GLN A 26 -18.32 12.73 -12.20
C GLN A 26 -19.59 13.47 -11.74
N GLY A 27 -19.50 14.71 -11.27
CA GLY A 27 -20.63 15.52 -10.81
C GLY A 27 -21.17 15.15 -9.41
N SER A 28 -20.51 14.24 -8.72
CA SER A 28 -20.80 13.88 -7.33
C SER A 28 -19.82 14.56 -6.37
N TYR A 29 -19.98 14.29 -5.06
CA TYR A 29 -19.14 14.87 -4.03
C TYR A 29 -18.57 13.78 -3.14
N GLU A 30 -17.30 13.95 -2.76
CA GLU A 30 -16.69 13.20 -1.68
C GLU A 30 -16.81 13.98 -0.37
N CYS A 31 -17.22 13.32 0.71
CA CYS A 31 -17.34 13.90 2.03
C CYS A 31 -16.38 13.24 3.00
N ILE A 32 -15.57 14.04 3.67
CA ILE A 32 -14.63 13.57 4.69
C ILE A 32 -15.08 14.11 6.04
N ILE A 33 -15.20 13.22 7.01
CA ILE A 33 -15.48 13.57 8.41
C ILE A 33 -14.17 13.46 9.19
N THR A 34 -13.82 14.52 9.92
CA THR A 34 -12.57 14.57 10.67
C THR A 34 -12.72 15.35 11.97
N ASN A 35 -11.96 15.01 12.99
CA ASN A 35 -11.80 15.77 14.23
C ASN A 35 -10.56 16.68 14.22
N LEU A 36 -9.80 16.70 13.12
CA LEU A 36 -8.62 17.54 12.99
C LEU A 36 -9.01 19.03 13.00
N PRO A 37 -8.31 19.86 13.78
CA PRO A 37 -8.66 21.26 13.94
C PRO A 37 -8.40 22.06 12.65
N GLN A 38 -9.28 23.03 12.37
CA GLN A 38 -9.28 23.79 11.12
C GLN A 38 -8.11 24.76 11.01
N ASP A 39 -7.65 25.29 12.13
CA ASP A 39 -6.50 26.18 12.23
C ASP A 39 -5.18 25.53 11.84
N LYS A 40 -5.05 24.22 12.06
CA LYS A 40 -3.86 23.42 11.73
C LYS A 40 -3.96 22.64 10.41
N PHE A 41 -5.18 22.31 10.00
CA PHE A 41 -5.43 21.51 8.80
C PHE A 41 -6.52 22.15 7.95
N ASN A 42 -6.14 22.84 6.89
CA ASN A 42 -7.08 23.36 5.93
C ASN A 42 -7.73 22.24 5.08
N SER A 43 -8.71 22.56 4.27
CA SER A 43 -9.46 21.58 3.47
C SER A 43 -8.57 20.83 2.47
N ASP A 44 -7.58 21.49 1.87
CA ASP A 44 -6.69 20.87 0.89
C ASP A 44 -5.70 19.93 1.56
N GLU A 45 -5.23 20.26 2.76
CA GLU A 45 -4.38 19.38 3.55
C GLU A 45 -5.12 18.10 3.97
N ILE A 46 -6.39 18.22 4.39
CA ILE A 46 -7.23 17.06 4.70
C ILE A 46 -7.43 16.21 3.45
N LYS A 47 -7.66 16.81 2.29
CA LYS A 47 -7.77 16.08 1.03
C LYS A 47 -6.49 15.31 0.71
N ARG A 48 -5.31 15.94 0.86
CA ARG A 48 -4.01 15.28 0.66
C ARG A 48 -3.78 14.16 1.67
N LEU A 49 -4.13 14.38 2.93
CA LEU A 49 -4.01 13.37 3.97
C LEU A 49 -4.90 12.18 3.69
N TYR A 50 -6.15 12.43 3.31
CA TYR A 50 -7.11 11.37 2.95
C TYR A 50 -6.68 10.58 1.70
N ALA A 51 -6.09 11.24 0.72
CA ALA A 51 -5.55 10.57 -0.47
C ALA A 51 -4.48 9.52 -0.12
N LYS A 52 -3.71 9.72 0.96
CA LYS A 52 -2.72 8.73 1.43
C LYS A 52 -3.36 7.42 1.91
N ARG A 53 -4.67 7.41 2.25
CA ARG A 53 -5.43 6.20 2.57
C ARG A 53 -5.40 5.16 1.43
N TRP A 54 -5.33 5.60 0.18
CA TRP A 54 -5.21 4.71 -0.97
C TRP A 54 -3.93 3.86 -0.97
N GLY A 55 -2.92 4.28 -0.23
CA GLY A 55 -1.72 3.49 0.00
C GLY A 55 -2.03 2.12 0.62
N ILE A 56 -3.01 2.04 1.53
CA ILE A 56 -3.45 0.78 2.17
C ILE A 56 -4.00 -0.20 1.12
N GLU A 57 -4.80 0.28 0.18
CA GLU A 57 -5.38 -0.58 -0.87
C GLU A 57 -4.29 -1.11 -1.81
N THR A 58 -3.28 -0.30 -2.10
CA THR A 58 -2.10 -0.71 -2.87
C THR A 58 -1.29 -1.76 -2.09
N SER A 59 -1.05 -1.55 -0.81
CA SER A 59 -0.36 -2.50 0.07
C SER A 59 -1.08 -3.84 0.13
N PHE A 60 -2.40 -3.86 0.27
CA PHE A 60 -3.17 -5.11 0.23
C PHE A 60 -3.07 -5.82 -1.12
N ARG A 61 -3.04 -5.07 -2.22
CA ARG A 61 -2.85 -5.66 -3.56
C ARG A 61 -1.48 -6.32 -3.68
N GLU A 62 -0.45 -5.68 -3.17
CA GLU A 62 0.92 -6.20 -3.19
C GLU A 62 1.08 -7.43 -2.30
N LEU A 63 0.55 -7.39 -1.09
CA LEU A 63 0.49 -8.54 -0.20
C LEU A 63 -0.23 -9.73 -0.86
N LYS A 64 -1.38 -9.50 -1.49
CA LYS A 64 -2.16 -10.55 -2.13
C LYS A 64 -1.46 -11.17 -3.34
N TYR A 65 -0.90 -10.35 -4.23
CA TYR A 65 -0.46 -10.80 -5.54
C TYR A 65 1.06 -10.93 -5.66
N ALA A 66 1.83 -9.97 -5.16
CA ALA A 66 3.29 -10.04 -5.25
C ALA A 66 3.88 -11.00 -4.22
N LEU A 67 3.35 -10.99 -2.99
CA LEU A 67 3.76 -11.89 -1.90
C LEU A 67 2.90 -13.14 -1.77
N GLY A 68 1.82 -13.24 -2.54
CA GLY A 68 0.99 -14.43 -2.59
C GLY A 68 0.21 -14.75 -1.31
N LEU A 69 -0.25 -13.71 -0.58
CA LEU A 69 -0.98 -13.89 0.69
C LEU A 69 -2.34 -14.62 0.54
N THR A 70 -2.77 -14.91 -0.69
CA THR A 70 -3.94 -15.72 -1.00
C THR A 70 -3.63 -17.19 -1.21
N ARG A 71 -2.37 -17.60 -1.12
CA ARG A 71 -1.91 -18.98 -1.37
C ARG A 71 -1.09 -19.45 -0.18
N PHE A 72 -1.55 -20.48 0.48
CA PHE A 72 -0.92 -21.06 1.66
C PHE A 72 -0.43 -22.48 1.40
N HIS A 73 0.67 -22.88 2.05
CA HIS A 73 1.22 -24.23 1.94
C HIS A 73 0.60 -25.18 2.96
N SER A 74 0.13 -24.66 4.07
CA SER A 74 -0.47 -25.44 5.15
C SER A 74 -1.96 -25.15 5.30
N LYS A 75 -2.69 -26.14 5.82
CA LYS A 75 -4.09 -26.00 6.24
C LYS A 75 -4.23 -25.78 7.75
N LYS A 76 -3.15 -25.99 8.53
CA LYS A 76 -3.17 -25.82 9.98
C LYS A 76 -3.09 -24.33 10.34
N PRO A 77 -3.96 -23.83 11.25
CA PRO A 77 -4.02 -22.41 11.59
C PRO A 77 -2.67 -21.81 12.02
N GLU A 78 -1.89 -22.54 12.84
CA GLU A 78 -0.61 -22.04 13.34
C GLU A 78 0.38 -21.79 12.22
N TYR A 79 0.45 -22.67 11.23
CA TYR A 79 1.35 -22.53 10.09
C TYR A 79 0.86 -21.46 9.10
N ILE A 80 -0.46 -21.31 8.95
CA ILE A 80 -1.02 -20.20 8.16
C ILE A 80 -0.62 -18.87 8.79
N MET A 81 -0.72 -18.74 10.11
CA MET A 81 -0.29 -17.55 10.83
C MET A 81 1.21 -17.27 10.64
N GLN A 82 2.06 -18.30 10.70
CA GLN A 82 3.49 -18.15 10.41
C GLN A 82 3.74 -17.63 8.98
N GLU A 83 3.02 -18.18 7.98
CA GLU A 83 3.13 -17.71 6.60
C GLU A 83 2.66 -16.26 6.44
N ILE A 84 1.60 -15.85 7.14
CA ILE A 84 1.13 -14.47 7.12
C ILE A 84 2.19 -13.54 7.71
N TRP A 85 2.67 -13.84 8.92
CA TRP A 85 3.67 -13.01 9.58
C TRP A 85 4.98 -12.91 8.80
N SER A 86 5.47 -14.01 8.23
CA SER A 86 6.68 -13.99 7.41
C SER A 86 6.55 -13.09 6.18
N ARG A 87 5.39 -13.11 5.51
CA ARG A 87 5.11 -12.27 4.34
C ARG A 87 4.92 -10.81 4.73
N MET A 88 4.30 -10.52 5.85
CA MET A 88 4.18 -9.15 6.38
C MET A 88 5.55 -8.59 6.77
N THR A 89 6.41 -9.39 7.39
CA THR A 89 7.79 -8.99 7.71
C THR A 89 8.58 -8.69 6.45
N LEU A 90 8.48 -9.55 5.43
CA LEU A 90 9.11 -9.31 4.14
C LEU A 90 8.57 -8.03 3.46
N TYR A 91 7.26 -7.81 3.53
CA TYR A 91 6.64 -6.59 3.01
C TYR A 91 7.23 -5.35 3.68
N ASN A 92 7.26 -5.31 5.02
CA ASN A 92 7.81 -4.19 5.77
C ASN A 92 9.31 -3.97 5.47
N PHE A 93 10.08 -5.05 5.31
CA PHE A 93 11.48 -4.96 4.90
C PHE A 93 11.62 -4.31 3.51
N CYS A 94 10.80 -4.72 2.54
CA CYS A 94 10.79 -4.10 1.21
C CYS A 94 10.37 -2.63 1.25
N GLU A 95 9.37 -2.26 2.07
CA GLU A 95 8.92 -0.88 2.23
C GLU A 95 10.02 0.01 2.80
N ILE A 96 10.75 -0.46 3.83
CA ILE A 96 11.85 0.29 4.42
C ILE A 96 12.92 0.58 3.37
N ILE A 97 13.29 -0.40 2.56
CA ILE A 97 14.29 -0.20 1.50
C ILE A 97 13.72 0.73 0.42
N ALA A 98 12.52 0.43 -0.09
CA ALA A 98 11.92 1.17 -1.20
C ALA A 98 11.70 2.66 -0.88
N THR A 99 11.36 2.99 0.36
CA THR A 99 11.19 4.38 0.80
C THR A 99 12.51 5.16 0.88
N ASN A 100 13.64 4.48 1.00
CA ASN A 100 14.97 5.09 1.03
C ASN A 100 15.65 5.13 -0.36
N VAL A 101 15.12 4.43 -1.37
CA VAL A 101 15.68 4.44 -2.72
C VAL A 101 15.43 5.80 -3.38
N VAL A 102 16.51 6.46 -3.78
CA VAL A 102 16.44 7.71 -4.54
C VAL A 102 16.23 7.41 -6.01
N ILE A 103 15.11 7.89 -6.56
CA ILE A 103 14.83 7.79 -7.99
C ILE A 103 15.61 8.88 -8.72
N ASN A 104 16.65 8.49 -9.44
CA ASN A 104 17.41 9.41 -10.28
C ASN A 104 16.62 9.66 -11.59
N GLU A 105 15.87 10.75 -11.62
CA GLU A 105 15.18 11.18 -12.85
C GLU A 105 16.20 11.63 -13.88
N LYS A 106 16.26 10.94 -15.02
CA LYS A 106 17.10 11.36 -16.16
C LYS A 106 16.51 12.64 -16.75
N LYS A 107 17.31 13.69 -16.85
CA LYS A 107 16.92 14.93 -17.54
C LYS A 107 16.45 14.60 -18.97
N GLY A 108 15.27 15.08 -19.36
CA GLY A 108 14.70 14.86 -20.67
C GLY A 108 13.72 13.68 -20.79
N CYS A 109 13.40 13.00 -19.71
CA CYS A 109 12.37 11.97 -19.72
C CYS A 109 10.96 12.56 -19.88
N LYS A 110 10.16 11.94 -20.78
CA LYS A 110 8.77 12.36 -21.06
C LYS A 110 7.81 12.15 -19.90
N HIS A 111 8.13 11.28 -18.95
CA HIS A 111 7.27 10.87 -17.84
C HIS A 111 8.03 10.97 -16.53
N THR A 112 7.29 11.21 -15.45
CA THR A 112 7.75 10.91 -14.11
C THR A 112 7.70 9.41 -13.86
N TYR A 113 8.58 8.89 -12.98
CA TYR A 113 8.71 7.47 -12.73
C TYR A 113 8.46 7.16 -11.25
N GLN A 114 7.99 5.97 -11.01
CA GLN A 114 7.84 5.40 -9.66
C GLN A 114 8.49 4.03 -9.59
N LEU A 115 8.80 3.57 -8.40
CA LEU A 115 9.36 2.26 -8.18
C LEU A 115 8.39 1.15 -8.60
N ASN A 116 8.93 0.09 -9.18
CA ASN A 116 8.17 -1.13 -9.45
C ASN A 116 8.17 -2.02 -8.21
N TYR A 117 7.20 -1.86 -7.32
CA TYR A 117 7.11 -2.62 -6.07
C TYR A 117 7.11 -4.14 -6.26
N THR A 118 6.48 -4.66 -7.31
CA THR A 118 6.52 -6.09 -7.60
C THR A 118 7.95 -6.58 -7.88
N ARG A 119 8.76 -5.78 -8.55
CA ARG A 119 10.17 -6.09 -8.80
C ARG A 119 11.01 -5.88 -7.55
N ALA A 120 10.75 -4.82 -6.79
CA ALA A 120 11.40 -4.56 -5.51
C ALA A 120 11.23 -5.74 -4.55
N ILE A 121 10.02 -6.25 -4.38
CA ILE A 121 9.74 -7.43 -3.56
C ILE A 121 10.56 -8.65 -4.03
N ARG A 122 10.61 -8.90 -5.34
CA ARG A 122 11.40 -10.02 -5.90
C ARG A 122 12.90 -9.87 -5.64
N ILE A 123 13.44 -8.65 -5.75
CA ILE A 123 14.84 -8.34 -5.44
C ILE A 123 15.12 -8.59 -3.96
N CYS A 124 14.23 -8.14 -3.06
CA CYS A 124 14.35 -8.40 -1.63
C CYS A 124 14.28 -9.90 -1.30
N CYS A 125 13.35 -10.65 -1.92
CA CYS A 125 13.28 -12.11 -1.77
C CYS A 125 14.57 -12.78 -2.23
N TYR A 126 15.13 -12.35 -3.36
CA TYR A 126 16.39 -12.87 -3.86
C TYR A 126 17.52 -12.59 -2.87
N PHE A 127 17.65 -11.34 -2.38
CA PHE A 127 18.65 -10.97 -1.36
C PHE A 127 18.58 -11.88 -0.14
N LEU A 128 17.39 -12.13 0.41
CA LEU A 128 17.20 -12.98 1.58
C LEU A 128 17.45 -14.47 1.31
N SER A 129 17.40 -14.90 0.05
CA SER A 129 17.64 -16.30 -0.35
C SER A 129 19.12 -16.62 -0.64
N ILE A 130 19.97 -15.59 -0.71
CA ILE A 130 21.41 -15.78 -1.04
C ILE A 130 22.11 -16.44 0.14
N LYS A 131 22.91 -17.45 -0.18
CA LYS A 131 23.78 -18.10 0.79
C LYS A 131 24.89 -17.14 1.26
N LYS A 132 25.27 -17.24 2.52
CA LYS A 132 26.29 -16.37 3.18
C LYS A 132 27.65 -16.31 2.47
N GLU A 133 27.95 -17.29 1.64
CA GLU A 133 29.21 -17.39 0.91
C GLU A 133 29.32 -16.47 -0.31
N LYS A 134 28.19 -15.87 -0.74
CA LYS A 134 28.16 -14.97 -1.89
C LYS A 134 28.03 -13.52 -1.42
N ALA A 135 28.71 -12.61 -2.10
CA ALA A 135 28.56 -11.19 -1.86
C ALA A 135 27.09 -10.78 -2.06
N PRO A 136 26.50 -10.04 -1.11
CA PRO A 136 25.12 -9.59 -1.24
C PRO A 136 25.01 -8.60 -2.41
N PRO A 137 23.91 -8.65 -3.19
CA PRO A 137 23.66 -7.66 -4.22
C PRO A 137 23.35 -6.30 -3.60
N ASP A 138 23.66 -5.24 -4.31
CA ASP A 138 23.21 -3.89 -3.97
C ASP A 138 21.71 -3.76 -4.28
N VAL A 139 20.89 -3.96 -3.25
CA VAL A 139 19.45 -4.00 -3.34
C VAL A 139 18.88 -2.62 -3.73
N GLU A 140 19.42 -1.55 -3.17
CA GLU A 140 18.98 -0.19 -3.46
C GLU A 140 19.24 0.18 -4.92
N TYR A 141 20.43 -0.14 -5.41
CA TYR A 141 20.78 0.05 -6.82
C TYR A 141 19.84 -0.71 -7.75
N LEU A 142 19.61 -2.00 -7.48
CA LEU A 142 18.74 -2.83 -8.31
C LEU A 142 17.30 -2.33 -8.31
N ILE A 143 16.76 -1.96 -7.15
CA ILE A 143 15.40 -1.42 -7.04
C ILE A 143 15.29 -0.07 -7.76
N GLY A 144 16.28 0.81 -7.62
CA GLY A 144 16.31 2.13 -8.25
C GLY A 144 16.33 2.09 -9.78
N HIS A 145 16.74 0.96 -10.38
CA HIS A 145 16.73 0.75 -11.84
C HIS A 145 15.42 0.15 -12.37
N GLU A 146 14.59 -0.43 -11.51
CA GLU A 146 13.31 -1.05 -11.87
C GLU A 146 12.16 -0.04 -11.71
N LEU A 147 12.02 0.86 -12.67
CA LEU A 147 11.07 1.96 -12.63
C LEU A 147 9.86 1.73 -13.55
N LEU A 148 8.72 2.26 -13.13
CA LEU A 148 7.49 2.30 -13.94
C LEU A 148 7.11 3.75 -14.28
N PRO A 149 6.76 4.07 -15.53
CA PRO A 149 6.30 5.41 -15.88
C PRO A 149 4.92 5.69 -15.26
N ILE A 150 4.77 6.85 -14.64
CA ILE A 150 3.47 7.36 -14.20
C ILE A 150 2.78 7.94 -15.43
N ARG A 151 1.59 7.44 -15.74
CA ARG A 151 0.77 7.90 -16.86
C ARG A 151 -0.53 8.52 -16.35
N PRO A 152 -0.56 9.83 -16.07
CA PRO A 152 -1.76 10.51 -15.60
C PRO A 152 -2.90 10.35 -16.60
N GLY A 153 -4.12 10.15 -16.12
CA GLY A 153 -5.32 10.06 -16.95
C GLY A 153 -5.52 8.75 -17.72
N ARG A 154 -4.62 7.77 -17.57
CA ARG A 154 -4.85 6.45 -18.16
C ARG A 154 -5.89 5.68 -17.38
N THR A 155 -7.04 5.44 -18.00
CA THR A 155 -8.10 4.57 -17.48
C THR A 155 -8.15 3.31 -18.34
N ASP A 156 -7.78 2.17 -17.75
CA ASP A 156 -7.95 0.87 -18.41
C ASP A 156 -9.28 0.26 -17.95
N PRO A 157 -10.15 -0.26 -18.86
CA PRO A 157 -11.39 -0.91 -18.47
C PRO A 157 -11.06 -2.12 -17.59
N ARG A 158 -11.61 -2.14 -16.38
CA ARG A 158 -11.35 -3.19 -15.40
C ARG A 158 -12.08 -4.46 -15.82
N LYS A 159 -11.36 -5.46 -16.29
CA LYS A 159 -11.92 -6.79 -16.45
C LYS A 159 -12.19 -7.37 -15.05
N VAL A 160 -13.44 -7.37 -14.63
CA VAL A 160 -13.88 -8.00 -13.38
C VAL A 160 -13.74 -9.49 -13.57
N LYS A 161 -12.65 -10.07 -13.08
CA LYS A 161 -12.55 -11.53 -12.93
C LYS A 161 -13.15 -11.90 -11.58
N PRO A 162 -13.94 -12.99 -11.49
CA PRO A 162 -14.37 -13.50 -10.19
C PRO A 162 -13.13 -13.71 -9.31
N GLN A 163 -13.21 -13.27 -8.06
CA GLN A 163 -12.10 -13.47 -7.11
C GLN A 163 -11.90 -14.99 -6.95
N SER A 164 -10.70 -15.46 -7.25
CA SER A 164 -10.34 -16.84 -6.93
C SER A 164 -10.40 -17.01 -5.42
N ALA A 165 -11.03 -18.09 -4.97
CA ALA A 165 -11.00 -18.48 -3.57
C ALA A 165 -9.55 -18.62 -3.08
N ILE A 166 -9.34 -18.47 -1.78
CA ILE A 166 -8.05 -18.77 -1.14
C ILE A 166 -7.63 -20.18 -1.54
N SER A 167 -6.44 -20.31 -2.09
CA SER A 167 -5.93 -21.60 -2.55
C SER A 167 -4.80 -22.09 -1.67
N PHE A 168 -4.75 -23.40 -1.43
CA PHE A 168 -3.63 -24.05 -0.76
C PHE A 168 -2.73 -24.68 -1.82
N LEU A 169 -1.43 -24.41 -1.70
CA LEU A 169 -0.42 -25.03 -2.56
C LEU A 169 -0.04 -26.37 -1.95
N TYR A 170 -0.40 -27.44 -2.65
CA TYR A 170 0.10 -28.77 -2.27
C TYR A 170 1.57 -28.88 -2.68
N ARG A 171 2.44 -29.30 -1.77
CA ARG A 171 3.74 -29.82 -2.15
C ARG A 171 3.48 -31.13 -2.91
N ALA A 172 3.97 -31.22 -4.13
CA ALA A 172 4.15 -32.51 -4.76
C ALA A 172 5.08 -33.34 -3.84
N ALA A 173 4.62 -34.51 -3.46
CA ALA A 173 5.39 -35.43 -2.62
C ALA A 173 6.65 -35.88 -3.35
#